data_86cb1fab888411c2360f44951ef7f0b6
#
_entry.id   86cb1fab888411c2360f44951ef7f0b6
#
_cell.length_a   1.000
_cell.length_b   1.000
_cell.length_c   1.000
_cell.angle_alpha   90.00
_cell.angle_beta   90.00
_cell.angle_gamma   90.00
#
_symmetry.space_group_name_H-M   'P 1'
#
loop_
_entity.id
_entity.type
_entity.pdbx_description
1 polymer ?
#
loop_
_entity_poly.entity_id
_entity_poly.type
_entity_poly.pdbx_seq_one_letter_code
_entity_poly.pdbx_strand_id
1 'polypeptide(L)'
;MRKKRVSISVFQIFIALIIIIALIIGIIVVKKNVVSIGEINTKKMGDFAGSGTSQDPYKIEKVEDIVKLSENVKSGKSYKDCYFELSNKLDFQSEESYKNSNVKYGDLNGDGQNDDIKTELTTGKGFPAIGTENCAFEGIFNGNDKTIKNLNFNVSENREETMLVGLFGNNKGKILNLKVVSEIVLDENVSGKAIYVGTIAAKNSGIIQACKTEGNITANINDENVQGEIAG
;
A
#
# COMPACT_ATOMS: atom_id res chain seq x y z
N MET A 1 -53.79 29.33 -51.64
CA MET A 1 -52.55 29.52 -50.80
C MET A 1 -51.34 29.05 -51.62
N ARG A 2 -50.43 29.96 -52.00
CA ARG A 2 -49.18 29.61 -52.70
C ARG A 2 -48.12 29.18 -51.71
N LYS A 3 -47.69 27.88 -51.74
CA LYS A 3 -46.53 27.42 -50.99
C LYS A 3 -45.26 28.08 -51.55
N LYS A 4 -44.57 28.92 -50.71
CA LYS A 4 -43.24 29.44 -51.05
C LYS A 4 -42.26 28.27 -50.99
N ARG A 5 -41.64 27.91 -52.12
CA ARG A 5 -40.49 26.99 -52.15
C ARG A 5 -39.28 27.78 -51.65
N VAL A 6 -38.71 27.31 -50.53
CA VAL A 6 -37.42 27.82 -50.04
C VAL A 6 -36.35 27.16 -50.88
N SER A 7 -35.65 27.96 -51.71
CA SER A 7 -34.50 27.50 -52.48
C SER A 7 -33.26 27.69 -51.60
N ILE A 8 -32.68 26.59 -51.15
CA ILE A 8 -31.40 26.60 -50.44
C ILE A 8 -30.30 26.72 -51.48
N SER A 9 -29.42 27.70 -51.38
CA SER A 9 -28.32 27.91 -52.33
C SER A 9 -27.26 26.81 -52.15
N VAL A 10 -26.60 26.42 -53.25
CA VAL A 10 -25.47 25.47 -53.23
C VAL A 10 -24.40 25.90 -52.21
N PHE A 11 -24.19 27.20 -52.02
CA PHE A 11 -23.28 27.77 -51.04
C PHE A 11 -23.69 27.46 -49.60
N GLN A 12 -25.00 27.49 -49.28
CA GLN A 12 -25.51 27.15 -47.92
C GLN A 12 -25.35 25.66 -47.64
N ILE A 13 -25.50 24.81 -48.66
CA ILE A 13 -25.27 23.35 -48.53
C ILE A 13 -23.77 23.10 -48.25
N PHE A 14 -22.86 23.82 -48.91
CA PHE A 14 -21.42 23.67 -48.74
C PHE A 14 -20.95 24.12 -47.36
N ILE A 15 -21.48 25.21 -46.82
CA ILE A 15 -21.20 25.65 -45.44
C ILE A 15 -21.70 24.63 -44.43
N ALA A 16 -22.92 24.09 -44.60
CA ALA A 16 -23.47 23.09 -43.69
C ALA A 16 -22.60 21.80 -43.68
N LEU A 17 -22.07 21.40 -44.82
CA LEU A 17 -21.19 20.23 -44.95
C LEU A 17 -19.85 20.45 -44.20
N ILE A 18 -19.26 21.64 -44.32
CA ILE A 18 -18.02 22.00 -43.62
C ILE A 18 -18.22 21.97 -42.09
N ILE A 19 -19.35 22.50 -41.61
CA ILE A 19 -19.67 22.48 -40.17
C ILE A 19 -19.85 21.05 -39.68
N ILE A 20 -20.53 20.17 -40.42
CA ILE A 20 -20.70 18.77 -40.07
C ILE A 20 -19.34 18.06 -40.01
N ILE A 21 -18.46 18.27 -40.98
CA ILE A 21 -17.12 17.69 -41.01
C ILE A 21 -16.30 18.18 -39.80
N ALA A 22 -16.34 19.47 -39.47
CA ALA A 22 -15.66 20.02 -38.30
C ALA A 22 -16.15 19.43 -36.98
N LEU A 23 -17.48 19.22 -36.86
CA LEU A 23 -18.09 18.55 -35.68
C LEU A 23 -17.65 17.09 -35.57
N ILE A 24 -17.61 16.35 -36.69
CA ILE A 24 -17.13 14.96 -36.72
C ILE A 24 -15.66 14.86 -36.29
N ILE A 25 -14.81 15.74 -36.83
CA ILE A 25 -13.39 15.81 -36.46
C ILE A 25 -13.25 16.15 -34.97
N GLY A 26 -14.03 17.12 -34.46
CA GLY A 26 -14.06 17.49 -33.05
C GLY A 26 -14.43 16.29 -32.16
N ILE A 27 -15.45 15.52 -32.54
CA ILE A 27 -15.89 14.31 -31.81
C ILE A 27 -14.80 13.22 -31.84
N ILE A 28 -14.11 13.04 -32.97
CA ILE A 28 -13.03 12.05 -33.11
C ILE A 28 -11.84 12.44 -32.22
N VAL A 29 -11.46 13.73 -32.18
CA VAL A 29 -10.38 14.25 -31.35
C VAL A 29 -10.72 14.11 -29.86
N VAL A 30 -11.96 14.43 -29.46
CA VAL A 30 -12.41 14.27 -28.08
C VAL A 30 -12.43 12.79 -27.69
N LYS A 31 -12.95 11.88 -28.54
CA LYS A 31 -12.91 10.44 -28.26
C LYS A 31 -11.48 9.91 -28.13
N LYS A 32 -10.57 10.33 -29.01
CA LYS A 32 -9.16 9.92 -28.96
C LYS A 32 -8.47 10.41 -27.67
N ASN A 33 -8.75 11.64 -27.25
CA ASN A 33 -8.21 12.18 -25.99
C ASN A 33 -8.86 11.52 -24.75
N VAL A 34 -10.15 11.22 -24.79
CA VAL A 34 -10.84 10.52 -23.69
C VAL A 34 -10.35 9.07 -23.58
N VAL A 35 -10.10 8.38 -24.70
CA VAL A 35 -9.50 7.04 -24.70
C VAL A 35 -8.08 7.10 -24.15
N SER A 36 -7.26 8.09 -24.54
CA SER A 36 -5.92 8.31 -23.97
C SER A 36 -5.95 8.60 -22.47
N ILE A 37 -6.90 9.40 -21.99
CA ILE A 37 -7.08 9.70 -20.56
C ILE A 37 -7.59 8.45 -19.83
N GLY A 38 -8.48 7.68 -20.43
CA GLY A 38 -8.95 6.40 -19.90
C GLY A 38 -7.83 5.35 -19.77
N GLU A 39 -6.97 5.23 -20.79
CA GLU A 39 -5.80 4.34 -20.74
C GLU A 39 -4.73 4.80 -19.73
N ILE A 40 -4.54 6.11 -19.58
CA ILE A 40 -3.63 6.66 -18.56
C ILE A 40 -4.19 6.40 -17.15
N ASN A 41 -5.49 6.50 -16.93
CA ASN A 41 -6.12 6.22 -15.64
C ASN A 41 -6.24 4.72 -15.34
N THR A 42 -6.43 3.85 -16.33
CA THR A 42 -6.44 2.40 -16.11
C THR A 42 -5.04 1.84 -15.86
N LYS A 43 -3.99 2.45 -16.42
CA LYS A 43 -2.59 2.10 -16.09
C LYS A 43 -2.15 2.60 -14.71
N LYS A 44 -2.89 3.53 -14.09
CA LYS A 44 -2.66 4.07 -12.74
C LYS A 44 -3.51 3.36 -11.66
N MET A 45 -4.29 2.36 -12.01
CA MET A 45 -5.15 1.64 -11.07
C MET A 45 -4.52 0.39 -10.42
N GLY A 46 -3.26 0.10 -10.71
CA GLY A 46 -2.50 -0.95 -10.01
C GLY A 46 -1.47 -0.33 -9.08
N ASP A 47 -1.73 -0.32 -7.79
CA ASP A 47 -0.73 0.05 -6.79
C ASP A 47 0.50 -0.88 -6.84
N PHE A 48 0.34 -2.06 -7.41
CA PHE A 48 1.35 -3.12 -7.54
C PHE A 48 1.34 -3.70 -8.95
N ALA A 49 2.45 -4.29 -9.39
CA ALA A 49 2.48 -5.13 -10.57
C ALA A 49 1.61 -6.38 -10.34
N GLY A 50 0.94 -6.87 -11.39
CA GLY A 50 -0.04 -7.96 -11.31
C GLY A 50 -1.48 -7.47 -11.13
N SER A 51 -2.41 -8.40 -11.17
CA SER A 51 -3.86 -8.13 -11.08
C SER A 51 -4.47 -8.47 -9.71
N GLY A 52 -3.69 -9.07 -8.81
CA GLY A 52 -4.15 -9.50 -7.49
C GLY A 52 -4.98 -10.76 -7.47
N THR A 53 -4.99 -11.53 -8.56
CA THR A 53 -5.64 -12.85 -8.64
C THR A 53 -4.68 -13.97 -8.23
N SER A 54 -5.18 -15.18 -8.03
CA SER A 54 -4.31 -16.33 -7.73
C SER A 54 -3.37 -16.70 -8.87
N GLN A 55 -3.73 -16.39 -10.12
CA GLN A 55 -2.92 -16.66 -11.31
C GLN A 55 -1.94 -15.53 -11.62
N ASP A 56 -2.24 -14.31 -11.19
CA ASP A 56 -1.42 -13.13 -11.37
C ASP A 56 -1.47 -12.27 -10.10
N PRO A 57 -0.76 -12.71 -9.02
CA PRO A 57 -0.74 -12.01 -7.74
C PRO A 57 -0.11 -10.61 -7.85
N TYR A 58 -0.50 -9.71 -6.98
CA TYR A 58 0.23 -8.47 -6.77
C TYR A 58 1.66 -8.77 -6.33
N LYS A 59 2.65 -8.18 -7.02
CA LYS A 59 4.07 -8.41 -6.74
C LYS A 59 4.58 -7.42 -5.71
N ILE A 60 5.23 -7.96 -4.71
CA ILE A 60 5.99 -7.20 -3.71
C ILE A 60 7.46 -7.39 -4.06
N GLU A 61 8.07 -6.39 -4.66
CA GLU A 61 9.41 -6.45 -5.23
C GLU A 61 10.45 -5.69 -4.41
N LYS A 62 10.00 -4.69 -3.64
CA LYS A 62 10.82 -3.78 -2.87
C LYS A 62 10.14 -3.35 -1.57
N VAL A 63 10.91 -2.76 -0.67
CA VAL A 63 10.43 -2.31 0.65
C VAL A 63 9.25 -1.35 0.54
N GLU A 64 9.28 -0.46 -0.43
CA GLU A 64 8.22 0.51 -0.68
C GLU A 64 6.87 -0.14 -1.02
N ASP A 65 6.88 -1.32 -1.62
CA ASP A 65 5.63 -2.05 -1.89
C ASP A 65 4.98 -2.53 -0.59
N ILE A 66 5.80 -2.94 0.40
CA ILE A 66 5.32 -3.29 1.75
C ILE A 66 4.73 -2.06 2.45
N VAL A 67 5.43 -0.92 2.40
CA VAL A 67 4.95 0.33 2.99
C VAL A 67 3.64 0.76 2.34
N LYS A 68 3.57 0.72 1.03
CA LYS A 68 2.37 1.04 0.27
C LYS A 68 1.19 0.11 0.59
N LEU A 69 1.47 -1.18 0.79
CA LEU A 69 0.45 -2.13 1.24
C LEU A 69 -0.08 -1.71 2.62
N SER A 70 0.79 -1.32 3.54
CA SER A 70 0.40 -0.84 4.86
C SER A 70 -0.48 0.41 4.78
N GLU A 71 -0.06 1.42 4.02
CA GLU A 71 -0.82 2.67 3.83
C GLU A 71 -2.19 2.42 3.21
N ASN A 72 -2.27 1.56 2.21
CA ASN A 72 -3.53 1.21 1.58
C ASN A 72 -4.48 0.51 2.55
N VAL A 73 -3.99 -0.43 3.38
CA VAL A 73 -4.82 -1.07 4.39
C VAL A 73 -5.23 -0.06 5.46
N LYS A 74 -4.32 0.80 5.91
CA LYS A 74 -4.63 1.89 6.86
C LYS A 74 -5.72 2.82 6.31
N SER A 75 -5.76 3.06 5.00
CA SER A 75 -6.81 3.87 4.35
C SER A 75 -8.15 3.16 4.18
N GLY A 76 -8.28 1.90 4.62
CA GLY A 76 -9.52 1.13 4.59
C GLY A 76 -9.61 0.04 3.50
N LYS A 77 -8.53 -0.21 2.75
CA LYS A 77 -8.50 -1.25 1.70
C LYS A 77 -8.02 -2.59 2.28
N SER A 78 -8.93 -3.44 2.73
CA SER A 78 -8.59 -4.72 3.38
C SER A 78 -7.93 -5.76 2.47
N TYR A 79 -8.01 -5.59 1.15
CA TYR A 79 -7.53 -6.53 0.13
C TYR A 79 -8.15 -7.93 0.23
N LYS A 80 -9.40 -8.02 0.70
CA LYS A 80 -10.13 -9.27 0.75
C LYS A 80 -10.10 -9.97 -0.61
N ASP A 81 -9.81 -11.27 -0.58
CA ASP A 81 -9.70 -12.14 -1.76
C ASP A 81 -8.59 -11.76 -2.76
N CYS A 82 -7.73 -10.79 -2.45
CA CYS A 82 -6.58 -10.45 -3.26
C CYS A 82 -5.36 -11.29 -2.86
N TYR A 83 -4.53 -11.61 -3.85
CA TYR A 83 -3.31 -12.38 -3.70
C TYR A 83 -2.09 -11.47 -3.85
N PHE A 84 -1.13 -11.64 -2.94
CA PHE A 84 0.18 -11.00 -2.96
C PHE A 84 1.28 -12.05 -2.97
N GLU A 85 2.36 -11.75 -3.66
CA GLU A 85 3.54 -12.61 -3.73
C GLU A 85 4.81 -11.79 -3.51
N LEU A 86 5.64 -12.21 -2.58
CA LEU A 86 6.96 -11.63 -2.39
C LEU A 86 7.88 -12.10 -3.52
N SER A 87 8.28 -11.19 -4.41
CA SER A 87 9.08 -11.48 -5.59
C SER A 87 10.58 -11.51 -5.29
N ASN A 88 11.04 -10.72 -4.31
CA ASN A 88 12.44 -10.60 -3.91
C ASN A 88 12.61 -10.77 -2.39
N LYS A 89 13.84 -11.05 -1.95
CA LYS A 89 14.22 -10.82 -0.56
C LYS A 89 14.21 -9.32 -0.29
N LEU A 90 13.65 -8.89 0.82
CA LEU A 90 13.63 -7.49 1.21
C LEU A 90 14.56 -7.26 2.40
N ASP A 91 15.28 -6.14 2.35
CA ASP A 91 16.18 -5.70 3.40
C ASP A 91 15.88 -4.23 3.72
N PHE A 92 15.30 -3.98 4.89
CA PHE A 92 14.90 -2.63 5.30
C PHE A 92 16.07 -1.70 5.63
N GLN A 93 17.30 -2.21 5.69
CA GLN A 93 18.52 -1.40 5.88
C GLN A 93 19.36 -1.26 4.62
N SER A 94 19.03 -1.96 3.54
CA SER A 94 19.79 -1.92 2.30
C SER A 94 19.40 -0.70 1.46
N GLU A 95 20.39 0.12 1.10
CA GLU A 95 20.18 1.21 0.13
C GLU A 95 19.69 0.70 -1.23
N GLU A 96 20.00 -0.54 -1.58
CA GLU A 96 19.59 -1.16 -2.83
C GLU A 96 18.07 -1.41 -2.87
N SER A 97 17.45 -1.65 -1.71
CA SER A 97 16.00 -1.77 -1.56
C SER A 97 15.27 -0.46 -1.86
N TYR A 98 15.95 0.68 -1.76
CA TYR A 98 15.40 2.01 -2.01
C TYR A 98 15.87 2.62 -3.35
N LYS A 99 16.84 2.03 -4.01
CA LYS A 99 17.57 2.63 -5.15
C LYS A 99 16.73 2.89 -6.40
N ASN A 100 15.61 2.22 -6.55
CA ASN A 100 14.70 2.33 -7.70
C ASN A 100 13.29 2.79 -7.30
N SER A 101 13.17 3.38 -6.12
CA SER A 101 11.88 3.85 -5.63
C SER A 101 11.48 5.12 -6.35
N ASN A 102 10.41 5.02 -7.16
CA ASN A 102 9.71 6.17 -7.71
C ASN A 102 8.57 6.64 -6.78
N VAL A 103 8.46 6.06 -5.60
CA VAL A 103 7.45 6.43 -4.62
C VAL A 103 8.02 7.60 -3.83
N LYS A 104 7.47 8.77 -4.06
CA LYS A 104 7.70 9.95 -3.22
C LYS A 104 6.88 9.74 -1.95
N TYR A 105 7.54 9.38 -0.89
CA TYR A 105 6.99 9.39 0.45
C TYR A 105 6.95 10.85 0.91
N GLY A 106 5.92 11.23 1.63
CA GLY A 106 5.77 12.60 2.07
C GLY A 106 6.89 13.05 2.98
N ASP A 107 7.02 14.33 3.13
CA ASP A 107 7.80 15.00 4.15
C ASP A 107 7.05 14.87 5.49
N LEU A 108 7.28 13.79 6.22
CA LEU A 108 6.65 13.52 7.51
C LEU A 108 7.39 14.20 8.66
N ASN A 109 8.68 14.50 8.49
CA ASN A 109 9.50 15.17 9.49
C ASN A 109 9.50 16.70 9.32
N GLY A 110 9.00 17.23 8.21
CA GLY A 110 8.90 18.68 7.95
C GLY A 110 10.22 19.33 7.52
N ASP A 111 11.20 18.56 7.00
CA ASP A 111 12.49 19.09 6.57
C ASP A 111 12.51 19.57 5.10
N GLY A 112 11.41 19.42 4.39
CA GLY A 112 11.27 19.81 2.99
C GLY A 112 11.77 18.76 2.00
N GLN A 113 12.19 17.57 2.47
CA GLN A 113 12.59 16.43 1.65
C GLN A 113 11.44 15.41 1.59
N ASN A 114 11.32 14.66 0.51
CA ASN A 114 10.33 13.57 0.40
C ASN A 114 11.01 12.22 0.61
N ASP A 115 11.71 12.05 1.72
CA ASP A 115 12.53 10.87 1.99
C ASP A 115 12.29 10.21 3.37
N ASP A 116 11.28 10.67 4.09
CA ASP A 116 11.04 10.35 5.49
C ASP A 116 10.88 8.88 5.80
N ILE A 117 10.36 8.07 4.88
CA ILE A 117 10.24 6.63 5.17
C ILE A 117 11.62 6.00 5.34
N LYS A 118 12.60 6.40 4.53
CA LYS A 118 13.98 5.94 4.73
C LYS A 118 14.50 6.40 6.09
N THR A 119 14.27 7.63 6.43
CA THR A 119 14.69 8.23 7.70
C THR A 119 13.96 7.60 8.88
N GLU A 120 12.67 7.40 8.83
CA GLU A 120 11.89 6.73 9.88
C GLU A 120 12.30 5.27 10.09
N LEU A 121 12.50 4.51 9.00
CA LEU A 121 12.96 3.13 9.09
C LEU A 121 14.40 3.02 9.59
N THR A 122 15.27 3.99 9.29
CA THR A 122 16.67 4.01 9.77
C THR A 122 16.83 4.64 11.13
N THR A 123 15.95 5.55 11.55
CA THR A 123 15.99 6.21 12.88
C THR A 123 15.20 5.47 13.96
N GLY A 124 14.53 4.36 13.61
CA GLY A 124 13.84 3.52 14.59
C GLY A 124 12.44 3.99 14.97
N LYS A 125 11.84 4.92 14.22
CA LYS A 125 10.43 5.31 14.45
C LYS A 125 9.42 4.23 14.05
N GLY A 126 9.92 3.17 13.43
CA GLY A 126 9.17 1.96 13.18
C GLY A 126 8.39 1.97 11.86
N PHE A 127 8.28 0.80 11.29
CA PHE A 127 7.46 0.53 10.11
C PHE A 127 5.98 0.58 10.49
N PRO A 128 5.11 1.25 9.72
CA PRO A 128 3.67 1.19 9.95
C PRO A 128 3.17 -0.21 9.62
N ALA A 129 2.71 -0.95 10.62
CA ALA A 129 2.26 -2.34 10.46
C ALA A 129 1.11 -2.45 9.44
N ILE A 130 1.10 -3.53 8.66
CA ILE A 130 0.02 -3.80 7.72
C ILE A 130 -1.24 -4.19 8.49
N GLY A 131 -2.26 -3.36 8.43
CA GLY A 131 -3.51 -3.53 9.16
C GLY A 131 -3.54 -2.79 10.51
N THR A 132 -4.70 -2.23 10.79
CA THR A 132 -5.02 -1.47 11.99
C THR A 132 -6.14 -2.13 12.78
N GLU A 133 -6.51 -1.59 13.93
CA GLU A 133 -7.70 -2.06 14.65
C GLU A 133 -8.98 -1.93 13.81
N ASN A 134 -9.07 -0.85 13.03
CA ASN A 134 -10.26 -0.53 12.24
C ASN A 134 -10.28 -1.21 10.86
N CYS A 135 -9.12 -1.58 10.32
CA CYS A 135 -9.01 -2.25 9.02
C CYS A 135 -7.91 -3.32 9.06
N ALA A 136 -8.32 -4.57 9.12
CA ALA A 136 -7.40 -5.71 9.05
C ALA A 136 -7.00 -6.01 7.60
N PHE A 137 -5.84 -6.63 7.43
CA PHE A 137 -5.50 -7.28 6.17
C PHE A 137 -6.32 -8.57 6.02
N GLU A 138 -7.05 -8.72 4.92
CA GLU A 138 -7.91 -9.87 4.63
C GLU A 138 -7.48 -10.66 3.37
N GLY A 139 -6.38 -10.25 2.74
CA GLY A 139 -5.83 -10.89 1.55
C GLY A 139 -5.05 -12.16 1.84
N ILE A 140 -4.40 -12.67 0.81
CA ILE A 140 -3.49 -13.81 0.88
C ILE A 140 -2.09 -13.31 0.53
N PHE A 141 -1.16 -13.33 1.48
CA PHE A 141 0.23 -12.92 1.32
C PHE A 141 1.11 -14.17 1.29
N ASN A 142 1.68 -14.51 0.14
CA ASN A 142 2.63 -15.59 -0.02
C ASN A 142 4.06 -15.04 -0.02
N GLY A 143 4.83 -15.36 1.01
CA GLY A 143 6.24 -15.02 1.11
C GLY A 143 7.13 -15.75 0.10
N ASN A 144 6.60 -16.80 -0.56
CA ASN A 144 7.31 -17.55 -1.60
C ASN A 144 8.70 -18.00 -1.13
N ASP A 145 8.79 -18.48 0.10
CA ASP A 145 9.99 -18.90 0.82
C ASP A 145 11.12 -17.85 0.89
N LYS A 146 10.77 -16.57 0.70
CA LYS A 146 11.70 -15.46 0.79
C LYS A 146 11.71 -14.82 2.18
N THR A 147 12.70 -13.98 2.39
CA THR A 147 12.96 -13.33 3.67
C THR A 147 12.73 -11.83 3.58
N ILE A 148 12.04 -11.29 4.57
CA ILE A 148 12.03 -9.87 4.92
C ILE A 148 12.94 -9.73 6.15
N LYS A 149 14.00 -8.92 6.07
CA LYS A 149 14.97 -8.75 7.15
C LYS A 149 15.22 -7.29 7.51
N ASN A 150 15.79 -7.10 8.69
CA ASN A 150 16.09 -5.79 9.26
C ASN A 150 14.84 -4.90 9.40
N LEU A 151 13.68 -5.54 9.57
CA LEU A 151 12.44 -4.87 9.92
C LEU A 151 12.47 -4.61 11.44
N ASN A 152 13.14 -3.54 11.85
CA ASN A 152 13.36 -3.25 13.26
C ASN A 152 12.33 -2.24 13.76
N PHE A 153 11.82 -2.50 14.95
CA PHE A 153 10.88 -1.63 15.65
C PHE A 153 11.55 -1.12 16.93
N ASN A 154 11.65 0.18 17.07
CA ASN A 154 12.03 0.81 18.32
C ASN A 154 10.89 1.74 18.74
N VAL A 155 10.10 1.29 19.70
CA VAL A 155 8.89 1.97 20.13
C VAL A 155 9.19 2.64 21.47
N SER A 156 9.22 3.97 21.45
CA SER A 156 9.52 4.82 22.61
C SER A 156 8.43 5.84 22.93
N GLU A 157 7.29 5.74 22.24
CA GLU A 157 6.24 6.75 22.33
C GLU A 157 5.09 6.33 23.23
N ASN A 158 4.52 7.32 23.87
CA ASN A 158 3.30 7.23 24.65
C ASN A 158 2.10 7.44 23.72
N ARG A 159 1.19 6.47 23.63
CA ARG A 159 -0.01 6.58 22.78
C ARG A 159 -1.26 6.25 23.58
N GLU A 160 -2.29 7.07 23.43
CA GLU A 160 -3.61 6.80 24.03
C GLU A 160 -4.37 5.65 23.36
N GLU A 161 -3.90 5.21 22.18
CA GLU A 161 -4.51 4.18 21.36
C GLU A 161 -3.84 2.82 21.52
N THR A 162 -4.52 1.79 21.08
CA THR A 162 -3.94 0.44 20.97
C THR A 162 -2.80 0.43 19.97
N MET A 163 -1.66 -0.11 20.38
CA MET A 163 -0.47 -0.26 19.53
C MET A 163 -0.40 -1.67 18.96
N LEU A 164 -0.16 -1.75 17.66
CA LEU A 164 0.03 -3.01 16.94
C LEU A 164 1.43 -2.99 16.30
N VAL A 165 2.36 -3.78 16.84
CA VAL A 165 3.77 -3.80 16.46
C VAL A 165 4.11 -5.11 15.78
N GLY A 166 4.53 -5.08 14.52
CA GLY A 166 4.88 -6.24 13.71
C GLY A 166 4.76 -5.96 12.21
N LEU A 167 5.11 -6.92 11.37
CA LEU A 167 4.93 -6.76 9.92
C LEU A 167 3.44 -6.58 9.60
N PHE A 168 2.58 -7.42 10.15
CA PHE A 168 1.13 -7.23 10.12
C PHE A 168 0.66 -6.77 11.50
N GLY A 169 -0.05 -5.64 11.55
CA GLY A 169 -0.68 -5.18 12.78
C GLY A 169 -1.93 -6.00 13.10
N ASN A 170 -2.80 -6.21 12.11
CA ASN A 170 -4.03 -6.98 12.27
C ASN A 170 -4.26 -7.84 11.01
N ASN A 171 -4.15 -9.16 11.17
CA ASN A 171 -4.37 -10.12 10.10
C ASN A 171 -5.67 -10.91 10.29
N LYS A 172 -6.53 -10.91 9.29
CA LYS A 172 -7.69 -11.78 9.11
C LYS A 172 -7.61 -12.64 7.86
N GLY A 173 -6.59 -12.40 7.04
CA GLY A 173 -6.30 -13.12 5.80
C GLY A 173 -5.40 -14.34 6.01
N LYS A 174 -4.53 -14.58 5.03
CA LYS A 174 -3.57 -15.70 5.08
C LYS A 174 -2.15 -15.17 4.84
N ILE A 175 -1.22 -15.60 5.66
CA ILE A 175 0.22 -15.32 5.52
C ILE A 175 0.92 -16.67 5.39
N LEU A 176 1.59 -16.90 4.27
CA LEU A 176 2.11 -18.20 3.89
C LEU A 176 3.60 -18.12 3.50
N ASN A 177 4.39 -19.14 3.84
CA ASN A 177 5.75 -19.36 3.32
C ASN A 177 6.66 -18.13 3.46
N LEU A 178 6.61 -17.44 4.60
CA LEU A 178 7.35 -16.20 4.83
C LEU A 178 8.37 -16.37 5.95
N LYS A 179 9.59 -15.85 5.74
CA LYS A 179 10.55 -15.66 6.82
C LYS A 179 10.67 -14.17 7.14
N VAL A 180 10.60 -13.81 8.43
CA VAL A 180 10.82 -12.45 8.92
C VAL A 180 11.96 -12.45 9.92
N VAL A 181 12.93 -11.56 9.73
CA VAL A 181 14.03 -11.30 10.66
C VAL A 181 13.90 -9.88 11.18
N SER A 182 13.68 -9.74 12.49
CA SER A 182 13.29 -8.47 13.09
C SER A 182 13.79 -8.36 14.54
N GLU A 183 14.24 -7.17 14.93
CA GLU A 183 14.46 -6.80 16.32
C GLU A 183 13.36 -5.83 16.74
N ILE A 184 12.65 -6.17 17.82
CA ILE A 184 11.58 -5.35 18.36
C ILE A 184 11.96 -4.91 19.77
N VAL A 185 12.03 -3.62 20.00
CA VAL A 185 12.33 -3.03 21.29
C VAL A 185 11.19 -2.10 21.69
N LEU A 186 10.59 -2.36 22.83
CA LEU A 186 9.67 -1.45 23.51
C LEU A 186 10.42 -0.89 24.71
N ASP A 187 10.63 0.42 24.76
CA ASP A 187 11.36 1.04 25.86
C ASP A 187 10.45 1.38 27.05
N GLU A 188 11.06 1.86 28.13
CA GLU A 188 10.38 2.13 29.40
C GLU A 188 9.34 3.25 29.34
N ASN A 189 9.38 4.10 28.31
CA ASN A 189 8.45 5.22 28.12
C ASN A 189 7.20 4.83 27.34
N VAL A 190 7.15 3.57 26.86
CA VAL A 190 5.97 3.10 26.13
C VAL A 190 4.81 2.93 27.08
N SER A 191 3.75 3.66 26.82
CA SER A 191 2.46 3.46 27.48
C SER A 191 1.33 3.51 26.47
N GLY A 192 0.21 2.91 26.79
CA GLY A 192 -0.94 2.87 25.91
C GLY A 192 -2.08 2.05 26.48
N LYS A 193 -3.23 2.09 25.82
CA LYS A 193 -4.41 1.35 26.23
C LYS A 193 -4.20 -0.16 26.16
N ALA A 194 -3.54 -0.62 25.11
CA ALA A 194 -3.10 -2.01 24.94
C ALA A 194 -1.96 -2.07 23.92
N ILE A 195 -1.03 -2.98 24.10
CA ILE A 195 0.11 -3.20 23.22
C ILE A 195 0.11 -4.65 22.79
N TYR A 196 0.04 -4.88 21.47
CA TYR A 196 0.16 -6.20 20.87
C TYR A 196 1.42 -6.24 20.03
N VAL A 197 2.25 -7.24 20.24
CA VAL A 197 3.55 -7.38 19.59
C VAL A 197 3.70 -8.75 19.00
N GLY A 198 4.15 -8.83 17.76
CA GLY A 198 4.47 -10.11 17.12
C GLY A 198 5.27 -9.89 15.85
N THR A 199 6.33 -10.65 15.65
CA THR A 199 7.23 -10.48 14.49
C THR A 199 6.48 -10.53 13.15
N ILE A 200 5.58 -11.51 12.98
CA ILE A 200 4.74 -11.61 11.76
C ILE A 200 3.46 -10.83 11.92
N ALA A 201 2.70 -11.05 12.99
CA ALA A 201 1.43 -10.38 13.21
C ALA A 201 1.21 -10.08 14.68
N ALA A 202 0.85 -8.82 15.00
CA ALA A 202 0.50 -8.39 16.35
C ALA A 202 -0.85 -8.96 16.79
N LYS A 203 -1.85 -8.90 15.92
CA LYS A 203 -3.15 -9.58 16.08
C LYS A 203 -3.38 -10.52 14.89
N ASN A 204 -3.73 -11.77 15.17
CA ASN A 204 -4.05 -12.75 14.14
C ASN A 204 -5.35 -13.49 14.45
N SER A 205 -6.34 -13.30 13.60
CA SER A 205 -7.55 -14.13 13.53
C SER A 205 -7.70 -14.85 12.18
N GLY A 206 -6.66 -14.77 11.34
CA GLY A 206 -6.54 -15.48 10.07
C GLY A 206 -5.63 -16.71 10.16
N ILE A 207 -4.91 -16.99 9.09
CA ILE A 207 -4.02 -18.14 8.96
C ILE A 207 -2.58 -17.67 8.80
N ILE A 208 -1.67 -18.20 9.62
CA ILE A 208 -0.21 -18.09 9.42
C ILE A 208 0.30 -19.53 9.26
N GLN A 209 0.90 -19.83 8.10
CA GLN A 209 1.31 -21.19 7.77
C GLN A 209 2.67 -21.23 7.09
N ALA A 210 3.52 -22.19 7.46
CA ALA A 210 4.87 -22.39 6.93
C ALA A 210 5.73 -21.10 6.99
N CYS A 211 5.55 -20.31 8.06
CA CYS A 211 6.30 -19.10 8.32
C CYS A 211 7.40 -19.34 9.37
N LYS A 212 8.43 -18.51 9.33
CA LYS A 212 9.56 -18.54 10.28
C LYS A 212 9.87 -17.14 10.75
N THR A 213 10.27 -17.02 12.02
CA THR A 213 10.76 -15.78 12.62
C THR A 213 12.18 -15.97 13.13
N GLU A 214 13.01 -14.92 13.06
CA GLU A 214 14.30 -14.84 13.72
C GLU A 214 14.47 -13.42 14.29
N GLY A 215 15.15 -13.30 15.43
CA GLY A 215 15.40 -12.04 16.13
C GLY A 215 14.83 -12.04 17.53
N ASN A 216 14.80 -10.85 18.16
CA ASN A 216 14.40 -10.72 19.55
C ASN A 216 13.24 -9.74 19.71
N ILE A 217 12.45 -9.99 20.75
CA ILE A 217 11.45 -9.03 21.25
C ILE A 217 11.88 -8.65 22.66
N THR A 218 12.21 -7.39 22.88
CA THR A 218 12.58 -6.84 24.19
C THR A 218 11.54 -5.82 24.62
N ALA A 219 10.91 -6.03 25.75
CA ALA A 219 9.92 -5.13 26.33
C ALA A 219 10.36 -4.70 27.73
N ASN A 220 10.66 -3.41 27.89
CA ASN A 220 11.06 -2.78 29.15
C ASN A 220 9.96 -1.81 29.63
N ILE A 221 8.73 -2.29 29.74
CA ILE A 221 7.56 -1.45 30.03
C ILE A 221 7.43 -1.29 31.54
N ASN A 222 7.43 -0.06 32.03
CA ASN A 222 7.30 0.27 33.46
C ASN A 222 5.88 0.74 33.86
N ASP A 223 4.93 0.77 32.93
CA ASP A 223 3.56 1.20 33.20
C ASP A 223 2.69 0.01 33.65
N GLU A 224 2.29 0.02 34.93
CA GLU A 224 1.43 -1.02 35.52
C GLU A 224 0.01 -1.08 34.90
N ASN A 225 -0.37 -0.06 34.14
CA ASN A 225 -1.68 0.02 33.50
C ASN A 225 -1.70 -0.53 32.06
N VAL A 226 -0.54 -0.88 31.51
CA VAL A 226 -0.47 -1.44 30.16
C VAL A 226 -0.94 -2.88 30.16
N GLN A 227 -1.93 -3.18 29.33
CA GLN A 227 -2.34 -4.55 29.00
C GLN A 227 -1.74 -4.94 27.65
N GLY A 228 -1.14 -6.11 27.54
CA GLY A 228 -0.51 -6.52 26.31
C GLY A 228 -0.34 -8.02 26.13
N GLU A 229 -0.17 -8.42 24.90
CA GLU A 229 0.21 -9.77 24.49
C GLU A 229 1.48 -9.71 23.64
N ILE A 230 2.42 -10.58 23.92
CA ILE A 230 3.64 -10.78 23.13
C ILE A 230 3.55 -12.19 22.56
N ALA A 231 3.48 -12.29 21.22
CA ALA A 231 3.51 -13.54 20.49
C ALA A 231 4.79 -13.60 19.63
N GLY A 232 5.65 -14.59 19.93
CA GLY A 232 6.90 -14.84 19.21
C GLY A 232 6.71 -15.77 18.00
#